data_c0b1bdac44e9240d5618a6217894eba0
#
_entry.id   c0b1bdac44e9240d5618a6217894eba0
#
_cell.length_a   1.000
_cell.length_b   1.000
_cell.length_c   1.000
_cell.angle_alpha   90.00
_cell.angle_beta   90.00
_cell.angle_gamma   90.00
#
_symmetry.space_group_name_H-M   'P 1'
#
loop_
_entity.id
_entity.type
_entity.pdbx_description
1 polymer ?
#
loop_
_entity_poly.entity_id
_entity_poly.type
_entity_poly.pdbx_seq_one_letter_code
_entity_poly.pdbx_strand_id
1 'polypeptide(L)' 'MKLGTYILKRIFLMVIVMLGVATIVFFITHIIPADPVG' A
#
# COMPACT_ATOMS: atom_id res chain seq x y z
N MET A 1 -9.53 1.64 -25.59
CA MET A 1 -9.05 2.08 -25.52
C MET A 1 -9.35 2.61 -24.95
N LYS A 2 -9.34 2.92 -24.55
CA LYS A 2 -9.98 3.48 -24.24
C LYS A 2 -10.15 3.73 -22.86
N LEU A 3 -11.13 4.20 -22.22
CA LEU A 3 -11.29 4.50 -20.81
C LEU A 3 -11.07 3.30 -19.95
N GLY A 4 -11.52 2.18 -20.36
CA GLY A 4 -11.35 0.98 -19.56
C GLY A 4 -9.89 0.68 -19.27
N THR A 5 -9.07 0.74 -20.29
CA THR A 5 -7.67 0.45 -20.12
C THR A 5 -7.01 1.48 -19.20
N TYR A 6 -7.38 2.72 -19.39
CA TYR A 6 -6.78 3.77 -18.58
C TYR A 6 -7.14 3.59 -17.11
N ILE A 7 -8.38 3.31 -16.84
CA ILE A 7 -8.84 3.15 -15.48
C ILE A 7 -8.18 1.94 -14.83
N LEU A 8 -8.08 0.85 -15.56
CA LEU A 8 -7.43 -0.34 -15.04
C LEU A 8 -6.00 -0.05 -14.65
N LYS A 9 -5.29 0.66 -15.50
CA LYS A 9 -3.92 0.96 -15.21
C LYS A 9 -3.82 1.83 -13.97
N ARG A 10 -4.72 2.78 -13.84
CA ARG A 10 -4.69 3.67 -12.71
C ARG A 10 -4.94 2.91 -11.41
N ILE A 11 -5.94 2.05 -11.43
CA ILE A 11 -6.24 1.28 -10.25
C ILE A 11 -5.07 0.40 -9.86
N PHE A 12 -4.42 -0.19 -10.86
CA PHE A 12 -3.28 -1.05 -10.59
C PHE A 12 -2.18 -0.27 -9.88
N LEU A 13 -1.90 0.94 -10.34
CA LEU A 13 -0.88 1.75 -9.72
C LEU A 13 -1.26 2.10 -8.28
N MET A 14 -2.51 2.41 -8.07
CA MET A 14 -2.95 2.75 -6.73
C MET A 14 -2.77 1.56 -5.78
N VAL A 15 -3.11 0.39 -6.25
CA VAL A 15 -2.99 -0.80 -5.42
C VAL A 15 -1.52 -1.04 -5.06
N ILE A 16 -0.63 -0.86 -6.03
CA ILE A 16 0.78 -1.07 -5.79
C ILE A 16 1.28 -0.10 -4.73
N VAL A 17 0.89 1.15 -4.84
CA VAL A 17 1.33 2.16 -3.88
C VAL A 17 0.80 1.82 -2.50
N MET A 18 -0.46 1.44 -2.42
CA MET A 18 -1.03 1.09 -1.14
C MET A 18 -0.31 -0.10 -0.52
N LEU A 19 -0.02 -1.09 -1.33
CA LEU A 19 0.70 -2.26 -0.84
C LEU A 19 2.08 -1.87 -0.32
N GLY A 20 2.75 -0.99 -1.04
CA GLY A 20 4.06 -0.54 -0.61
C GLY A 20 4.02 0.13 0.74
N VAL A 21 3.08 1.04 0.90
CA VAL A 21 2.97 1.76 2.17
C VAL A 21 2.61 0.79 3.29
N ALA A 22 1.67 -0.09 3.02
CA ALA A 22 1.25 -1.05 4.05
C ALA A 22 2.42 -1.94 4.45
N THR A 23 3.22 -2.34 3.49
CA THR A 23 4.36 -3.18 3.78
C THR A 23 5.36 -2.45 4.66
N ILE A 24 5.62 -1.20 4.34
CA ILE A 24 6.57 -0.42 5.11
C ILE A 24 6.08 -0.29 6.55
N VAL A 25 4.81 0.06 6.71
CA VAL A 25 4.26 0.22 8.04
C VAL A 25 4.32 -1.11 8.79
N PHE A 26 4.01 -2.19 8.12
CA PHE A 26 4.05 -3.50 8.75
C PHE A 26 5.46 -3.83 9.21
N PHE A 27 6.45 -3.55 8.38
CA PHE A 27 7.82 -3.83 8.73
C PHE A 27 8.26 -3.03 9.94
N ILE A 28 7.94 -1.74 9.93
CA ILE A 28 8.32 -0.87 11.04
C ILE A 28 7.70 -1.38 12.33
N THR A 29 6.43 -1.74 12.27
CA THR A 29 5.75 -2.23 13.45
C THR A 29 6.36 -3.54 13.94
N HIS A 30 6.85 -4.35 13.01
CA HIS A 30 7.41 -5.62 13.41
C HIS A 30 8.82 -5.45 13.97
N ILE A 31 9.63 -4.63 13.34
CA ILE A 31 10.98 -4.44 13.78
C ILE A 31 11.02 -3.63 15.06
N ILE A 32 10.25 -2.59 15.12
CA ILE A 32 10.22 -1.78 16.32
C ILE A 32 8.89 -1.96 16.97
N PRO A 33 8.76 -2.90 17.84
CA PRO A 33 7.47 -3.21 18.47
C PRO A 33 7.10 -2.07 19.31
N ALA A 34 6.58 -1.09 18.79
CA ALA A 34 6.15 -0.01 19.59
C ALA A 34 4.97 -0.44 20.34
N ASP A 35 5.05 -0.54 21.56
CA ASP A 35 3.99 -0.99 22.32
C ASP A 35 2.98 -0.03 22.40
N PRO A 36 1.98 -0.21 21.98
CA PRO A 36 1.00 0.77 22.01
C PRO A 36 0.47 0.89 23.27
N VAL A 37 0.37 0.34 24.04
CA VAL A 37 -0.22 0.48 25.11
C VAL A 37 -0.40 1.11 25.64
N GLY A 38 -0.45 1.24 25.55
CA GLY A 38 -0.84 1.91 26.12
C GLY A 38 -1.40 1.52 26.97
#